data_b7103090cb76fabe3ec67ce257fd4a65
#
_entry.id   b7103090cb76fabe3ec67ce257fd4a65
#
_cell.length_a   1.000
_cell.length_b   1.000
_cell.length_c   1.000
_cell.angle_alpha   90.00
_cell.angle_beta   90.00
_cell.angle_gamma   90.00
#
_symmetry.space_group_name_H-M   'P 1'
#
loop_
_entity.id
_entity.type
_entity.pdbx_description
1 polymer ?
#
loop_
_entity_poly.entity_id
_entity_poly.type
_entity_poly.pdbx_seq_one_letter_code
_entity_poly.pdbx_strand_id
1 'polypeptide(L)'
;SFDYMIENTGADFVILAPGGLQDTAHSEEICYSSNATFSDEELADMICYAKKKGVRVGLKPTVNCKNGEWRAYISFFEHDVPCESKWGNWFSSYTKFQTHYAEIAQKEECDMLIAGCEMVMSEHREKEWREVIAAIRECYDGTVSYNTDKYQEDRVKWWDCVDVISSSGYYPIDDWDNQLDRIEQVVKKFDKPFFFAEAGCMSVKGSNQVPNDWGVRGDYDEKGQADWFQAMFDACE
;
A
#
# COMPACT_ATOMS: atom_id res chain seq x y z
N SER A 1 6.31 6.78 -20.21
CA SER A 1 4.94 6.34 -20.48
C SER A 1 4.72 4.92 -19.96
N PHE A 2 3.47 4.50 -19.84
CA PHE A 2 3.11 3.15 -19.42
C PHE A 2 3.69 2.07 -20.35
N ASP A 3 3.59 2.27 -21.67
CA ASP A 3 4.14 1.35 -22.66
C ASP A 3 5.66 1.17 -22.50
N TYR A 4 6.41 2.26 -22.31
CA TYR A 4 7.85 2.20 -22.06
C TYR A 4 8.18 1.36 -20.82
N MET A 5 7.40 1.50 -19.75
CA MET A 5 7.60 0.71 -18.53
C MET A 5 7.43 -0.79 -18.83
N ILE A 6 6.31 -1.19 -19.46
CA ILE A 6 6.04 -2.60 -19.78
C ILE A 6 7.12 -3.18 -20.70
N GLU A 7 7.49 -2.46 -21.75
CA GLU A 7 8.48 -2.92 -22.74
C GLU A 7 9.89 -3.09 -22.13
N ASN A 8 10.25 -2.29 -21.13
CA ASN A 8 11.61 -2.29 -20.57
C ASN A 8 11.74 -3.07 -19.26
N THR A 9 10.65 -3.34 -18.54
CA THR A 9 10.69 -4.08 -17.28
C THR A 9 10.10 -5.49 -17.38
N GLY A 10 9.32 -5.77 -18.43
CA GLY A 10 8.57 -7.02 -18.55
C GLY A 10 7.47 -7.17 -17.50
N ALA A 11 7.04 -6.08 -16.86
CA ALA A 11 5.99 -6.10 -15.85
C ALA A 11 4.66 -6.61 -16.44
N ASP A 12 4.07 -7.60 -15.80
CA ASP A 12 2.78 -8.20 -16.16
C ASP A 12 1.66 -7.84 -15.18
N PHE A 13 1.97 -7.05 -14.16
CA PHE A 13 1.04 -6.56 -13.15
C PHE A 13 1.34 -5.08 -12.84
N VAL A 14 0.28 -4.26 -12.71
CA VAL A 14 0.41 -2.85 -12.31
C VAL A 14 -0.51 -2.56 -11.13
N ILE A 15 -0.04 -1.77 -10.19
CA ILE A 15 -0.84 -1.26 -9.07
C ILE A 15 -1.16 0.21 -9.36
N LEU A 16 -2.45 0.52 -9.50
CA LEU A 16 -2.95 1.89 -9.62
C LEU A 16 -3.38 2.37 -8.22
N ALA A 17 -2.88 3.54 -7.81
CA ALA A 17 -3.09 4.07 -6.47
C ALA A 17 -3.96 5.35 -6.48
N PRO A 18 -5.30 5.20 -6.57
CA PRO A 18 -6.19 6.35 -6.44
C PRO A 18 -6.06 6.99 -5.06
N GLY A 19 -6.06 8.31 -5.01
CA GLY A 19 -5.82 9.07 -3.79
C GLY A 19 -7.09 9.47 -3.06
N GLY A 20 -7.07 9.37 -1.73
CA GLY A 20 -7.96 10.08 -0.82
C GLY A 20 -7.18 11.16 -0.08
N LEU A 21 -7.80 12.31 0.19
CA LEU A 21 -7.17 13.43 0.88
C LEU A 21 -7.90 13.77 2.17
N GLN A 22 -7.16 13.88 3.25
CA GLN A 22 -7.60 14.50 4.51
C GLN A 22 -6.69 15.67 4.85
N ASP A 23 -7.14 16.63 5.66
CA ASP A 23 -6.38 17.85 5.90
C ASP A 23 -5.09 17.57 6.70
N THR A 24 -5.19 16.80 7.77
CA THR A 24 -4.08 16.41 8.67
C THR A 24 -4.22 14.94 9.08
N ALA A 25 -3.21 14.36 9.74
CA ALA A 25 -3.30 13.02 10.32
C ALA A 25 -4.41 12.85 11.39
N HIS A 26 -5.00 13.96 11.86
CA HIS A 26 -6.06 13.98 12.88
C HIS A 26 -7.43 14.41 12.32
N SER A 27 -7.57 14.50 11.00
CA SER A 27 -8.84 14.79 10.33
C SER A 27 -9.67 13.51 10.16
N GLU A 28 -10.97 13.60 10.37
CA GLU A 28 -11.88 12.47 10.41
C GLU A 28 -12.52 12.16 9.04
N GLU A 29 -12.41 13.10 8.09
CA GLU A 29 -13.03 12.98 6.76
C GLU A 29 -11.97 12.81 5.66
N ILE A 30 -12.25 11.91 4.73
CA ILE A 30 -11.44 11.64 3.55
C ILE A 30 -12.22 12.11 2.32
N CYS A 31 -11.64 13.02 1.56
CA CYS A 31 -12.17 13.50 0.29
C CYS A 31 -11.48 12.79 -0.87
N TYR A 32 -12.23 12.13 -1.74
CA TYR A 32 -11.73 11.42 -2.92
C TYR A 32 -12.39 11.83 -4.23
N SER A 33 -13.26 12.84 -4.19
CA SER A 33 -13.92 13.43 -5.36
C SER A 33 -13.35 14.80 -5.76
N SER A 34 -12.12 15.12 -5.31
CA SER A 34 -11.49 16.42 -5.53
C SER A 34 -10.60 16.41 -6.78
N ASN A 35 -10.28 17.60 -7.32
CA ASN A 35 -9.32 17.78 -8.42
C ASN A 35 -7.87 17.32 -8.08
N ALA A 36 -7.61 16.89 -6.85
CA ALA A 36 -6.31 16.40 -6.42
C ALA A 36 -6.14 14.87 -6.61
N THR A 37 -7.20 14.19 -7.03
CA THR A 37 -7.20 12.76 -7.38
C THR A 37 -7.77 12.63 -8.80
N PHE A 38 -7.38 11.58 -9.53
CA PHE A 38 -8.02 11.34 -10.82
C PHE A 38 -9.48 10.90 -10.63
N SER A 39 -10.30 11.16 -11.66
CA SER A 39 -11.70 10.79 -11.67
C SER A 39 -11.88 9.27 -11.84
N ASP A 40 -13.06 8.77 -11.49
CA ASP A 40 -13.42 7.36 -11.71
C ASP A 40 -13.33 6.97 -13.19
N GLU A 41 -13.65 7.91 -14.11
CA GLU A 41 -13.56 7.71 -15.57
C GLU A 41 -12.10 7.56 -16.01
N GLU A 42 -11.21 8.45 -15.55
CA GLU A 42 -9.77 8.36 -15.83
C GLU A 42 -9.15 7.07 -15.26
N LEU A 43 -9.59 6.63 -14.07
CA LEU A 43 -9.16 5.37 -13.48
C LEU A 43 -9.64 4.18 -14.32
N ALA A 44 -10.91 4.15 -14.71
CA ALA A 44 -11.47 3.09 -15.55
C ALA A 44 -10.76 3.02 -16.92
N ASP A 45 -10.44 4.17 -17.52
CA ASP A 45 -9.69 4.24 -18.78
C ASP A 45 -8.28 3.65 -18.62
N MET A 46 -7.58 3.94 -17.51
CA MET A 46 -6.26 3.37 -17.23
C MET A 46 -6.32 1.86 -16.99
N ILE A 47 -7.31 1.36 -16.25
CA ILE A 47 -7.53 -0.08 -16.07
C ILE A 47 -7.75 -0.76 -17.41
N CYS A 48 -8.68 -0.22 -18.22
CA CYS A 48 -8.97 -0.74 -19.55
C CYS A 48 -7.72 -0.73 -20.45
N TYR A 49 -6.92 0.34 -20.40
CA TYR A 49 -5.69 0.44 -21.19
C TYR A 49 -4.66 -0.63 -20.79
N ALA A 50 -4.41 -0.81 -19.47
CA ALA A 50 -3.51 -1.84 -18.97
C ALA A 50 -3.94 -3.25 -19.38
N LYS A 51 -5.23 -3.58 -19.20
CA LYS A 51 -5.81 -4.87 -19.58
C LYS A 51 -5.69 -5.14 -21.09
N LYS A 52 -5.89 -4.13 -21.96
CA LYS A 52 -5.68 -4.24 -23.42
C LYS A 52 -4.23 -4.57 -23.81
N LYS A 53 -3.26 -4.21 -22.94
CA LYS A 53 -1.85 -4.56 -23.11
C LYS A 53 -1.50 -5.94 -22.51
N GLY A 54 -2.46 -6.67 -21.97
CA GLY A 54 -2.25 -7.96 -21.33
C GLY A 54 -1.66 -7.86 -19.92
N VAL A 55 -1.75 -6.68 -19.29
CA VAL A 55 -1.23 -6.42 -17.95
C VAL A 55 -2.36 -6.54 -16.92
N ARG A 56 -2.14 -7.32 -15.88
CA ARG A 56 -3.06 -7.45 -14.73
C ARG A 56 -3.06 -6.16 -13.91
N VAL A 57 -4.16 -5.88 -13.25
CA VAL A 57 -4.35 -4.61 -12.53
C VAL A 57 -4.78 -4.84 -11.09
N GLY A 58 -4.04 -4.24 -10.15
CA GLY A 58 -4.47 -4.05 -8.78
C GLY A 58 -4.81 -2.60 -8.48
N LEU A 59 -5.78 -2.36 -7.60
CA LEU A 59 -6.03 -1.03 -7.05
C LEU A 59 -5.50 -0.95 -5.61
N LYS A 60 -4.86 0.17 -5.29
CA LYS A 60 -4.38 0.50 -3.93
C LYS A 60 -4.86 1.88 -3.51
N PRO A 61 -6.14 2.04 -3.10
CA PRO A 61 -6.66 3.33 -2.64
C PRO A 61 -5.87 3.82 -1.43
N THR A 62 -5.20 4.96 -1.59
CA THR A 62 -4.20 5.46 -0.63
C THR A 62 -4.60 6.83 -0.09
N VAL A 63 -4.70 6.97 1.24
CA VAL A 63 -4.97 8.25 1.89
C VAL A 63 -3.67 9.05 2.04
N ASN A 64 -3.75 10.36 1.79
CA ASN A 64 -2.67 11.32 2.02
C ASN A 64 -3.18 12.51 2.83
N CYS A 65 -2.30 13.12 3.63
CA CYS A 65 -2.58 14.35 4.36
C CYS A 65 -2.13 15.56 3.52
N LYS A 66 -3.02 16.57 3.37
CA LYS A 66 -2.73 17.79 2.59
C LYS A 66 -1.59 18.62 3.18
N ASN A 67 -1.39 18.53 4.48
CA ASN A 67 -0.30 19.23 5.19
C ASN A 67 1.07 18.53 5.05
N GLY A 68 1.14 17.38 4.32
CA GLY A 68 2.37 16.62 4.11
C GLY A 68 2.74 15.65 5.24
N GLU A 69 1.91 15.52 6.29
CA GLU A 69 2.10 14.48 7.29
C GLU A 69 1.97 13.10 6.66
N TRP A 70 2.80 12.18 7.08
CA TRP A 70 2.73 10.80 6.60
C TRP A 70 1.48 10.10 7.16
N ARG A 71 0.76 9.39 6.31
CA ARG A 71 -0.47 8.63 6.66
C ARG A 71 -0.32 7.67 7.83
N ALA A 72 0.91 7.20 8.06
CA ALA A 72 1.23 6.33 9.19
C ALA A 72 0.89 6.95 10.56
N TYR A 73 0.85 8.28 10.64
CA TYR A 73 0.54 9.01 11.88
C TYR A 73 -0.95 9.22 12.11
N ILE A 74 -1.83 8.75 11.22
CA ILE A 74 -3.28 8.88 11.41
C ILE A 74 -3.68 8.20 12.72
N SER A 75 -4.12 9.03 13.67
CA SER A 75 -4.48 8.59 15.02
C SER A 75 -5.32 9.65 15.74
N PHE A 76 -6.11 9.20 16.72
CA PHE A 76 -7.04 10.06 17.46
C PHE A 76 -6.92 9.79 18.96
N PHE A 77 -6.28 10.73 19.67
CA PHE A 77 -6.09 10.70 21.11
C PHE A 77 -6.45 12.05 21.74
N GLU A 78 -6.97 12.01 22.95
CA GLU A 78 -7.11 13.16 23.84
C GLU A 78 -6.41 12.85 25.17
N HIS A 79 -5.38 13.60 25.53
CA HIS A 79 -4.59 13.37 26.75
C HIS A 79 -4.16 11.91 26.92
N ASP A 80 -3.58 11.32 25.86
CA ASP A 80 -3.11 9.93 25.81
C ASP A 80 -4.23 8.84 25.89
N VAL A 81 -5.50 9.25 25.82
CA VAL A 81 -6.65 8.34 25.78
C VAL A 81 -7.20 8.30 24.35
N PRO A 82 -7.47 7.09 23.79
CA PRO A 82 -8.09 6.97 22.47
C PRO A 82 -9.42 7.70 22.40
N CYS A 83 -9.62 8.56 21.42
CA CYS A 83 -10.87 9.24 21.16
C CYS A 83 -11.77 8.36 20.27
N GLU A 84 -12.59 7.50 20.89
CA GLU A 84 -13.38 6.49 20.18
C GLU A 84 -14.37 7.09 19.17
N SER A 85 -14.94 8.25 19.45
CA SER A 85 -15.85 8.92 18.51
C SER A 85 -15.13 9.34 17.22
N LYS A 86 -13.92 9.88 17.33
CA LYS A 86 -13.12 10.27 16.17
C LYS A 86 -12.63 9.04 15.38
N TRP A 87 -12.20 8.00 16.08
CA TRP A 87 -11.89 6.72 15.44
C TRP A 87 -13.09 6.17 14.66
N GLY A 88 -14.27 6.18 15.26
CA GLY A 88 -15.50 5.73 14.59
C GLY A 88 -15.85 6.55 13.35
N ASN A 89 -15.74 7.89 13.44
CA ASN A 89 -16.00 8.77 12.31
C ASN A 89 -14.98 8.55 11.18
N TRP A 90 -13.70 8.47 11.52
CA TRP A 90 -12.65 8.23 10.55
C TRP A 90 -12.80 6.87 9.85
N PHE A 91 -13.01 5.78 10.59
CA PHE A 91 -13.21 4.46 9.98
C PHE A 91 -14.49 4.41 9.14
N SER A 92 -15.55 5.13 9.51
CA SER A 92 -16.74 5.27 8.67
C SER A 92 -16.42 5.96 7.34
N SER A 93 -15.62 7.04 7.37
CA SER A 93 -15.16 7.74 6.18
C SER A 93 -14.21 6.87 5.34
N TYR A 94 -13.29 6.18 6.00
CA TYR A 94 -12.32 5.29 5.36
C TYR A 94 -13.00 4.09 4.69
N THR A 95 -14.01 3.49 5.32
CA THR A 95 -14.80 2.41 4.74
C THR A 95 -15.48 2.86 3.45
N LYS A 96 -16.12 4.04 3.45
CA LYS A 96 -16.75 4.60 2.24
C LYS A 96 -15.73 4.82 1.11
N PHE A 97 -14.55 5.33 1.45
CA PHE A 97 -13.45 5.51 0.51
C PHE A 97 -13.00 4.18 -0.09
N GLN A 98 -12.77 3.16 0.72
CA GLN A 98 -12.32 1.85 0.26
C GLN A 98 -13.39 1.10 -0.55
N THR A 99 -14.66 1.13 -0.11
CA THR A 99 -15.76 0.46 -0.82
C THR A 99 -16.06 1.12 -2.16
N HIS A 100 -15.93 2.44 -2.28
CA HIS A 100 -16.04 3.13 -3.57
C HIS A 100 -15.06 2.55 -4.62
N TYR A 101 -13.79 2.38 -4.25
CA TYR A 101 -12.81 1.79 -5.17
C TYR A 101 -12.94 0.26 -5.30
N ALA A 102 -13.49 -0.42 -4.31
CA ALA A 102 -13.84 -1.83 -4.42
C ALA A 102 -14.95 -2.08 -5.45
N GLU A 103 -15.96 -1.21 -5.50
CA GLU A 103 -17.01 -1.23 -6.53
C GLU A 103 -16.43 -0.99 -7.94
N ILE A 104 -15.49 -0.07 -8.09
CA ILE A 104 -14.78 0.15 -9.36
C ILE A 104 -13.94 -1.08 -9.70
N ALA A 105 -13.19 -1.65 -8.74
CA ALA A 105 -12.41 -2.85 -8.95
C ALA A 105 -13.26 -4.04 -9.42
N GLN A 106 -14.45 -4.21 -8.84
CA GLN A 106 -15.41 -5.23 -9.25
C GLN A 106 -15.93 -4.99 -10.67
N LYS A 107 -16.39 -3.78 -10.94
CA LYS A 107 -16.94 -3.39 -12.23
C LYS A 107 -15.94 -3.54 -13.37
N GLU A 108 -14.70 -3.11 -13.14
CA GLU A 108 -13.62 -3.15 -14.14
C GLU A 108 -12.82 -4.46 -14.09
N GLU A 109 -13.26 -5.43 -13.26
CA GLU A 109 -12.65 -6.77 -13.11
C GLU A 109 -11.14 -6.67 -12.81
N CYS A 110 -10.76 -5.89 -11.82
CA CYS A 110 -9.38 -5.82 -11.34
C CYS A 110 -8.97 -7.12 -10.63
N ASP A 111 -7.70 -7.49 -10.74
CA ASP A 111 -7.17 -8.74 -10.19
C ASP A 111 -6.95 -8.70 -8.69
N MET A 112 -6.80 -7.49 -8.11
CA MET A 112 -6.53 -7.30 -6.68
C MET A 112 -7.01 -5.94 -6.19
N LEU A 113 -7.47 -5.89 -4.93
CA LEU A 113 -7.65 -4.66 -4.16
C LEU A 113 -6.75 -4.69 -2.92
N ILE A 114 -5.90 -3.69 -2.76
CA ILE A 114 -5.05 -3.51 -1.58
C ILE A 114 -5.71 -2.46 -0.69
N ALA A 115 -6.27 -2.88 0.44
CA ALA A 115 -7.15 -2.10 1.31
C ALA A 115 -6.40 -1.09 2.18
N GLY A 116 -5.48 -0.33 1.60
CA GLY A 116 -4.72 0.71 2.27
C GLY A 116 -3.21 0.53 2.17
N CYS A 117 -2.50 1.56 2.60
CA CYS A 117 -1.06 1.67 2.50
C CYS A 117 -0.51 2.30 3.78
N GLU A 118 0.34 1.56 4.53
CA GLU A 118 1.15 2.06 5.64
C GLU A 118 0.36 2.83 6.73
N MET A 119 -0.77 2.29 7.15
CA MET A 119 -1.66 2.93 8.13
C MET A 119 -1.26 2.61 9.59
N VAL A 120 0.05 2.69 9.88
CA VAL A 120 0.74 2.11 11.04
C VAL A 120 0.05 2.38 12.38
N MET A 121 -0.29 3.66 12.67
CA MET A 121 -0.90 4.03 13.95
C MET A 121 -2.36 3.56 14.10
N SER A 122 -3.01 3.12 13.02
CA SER A 122 -4.36 2.56 13.05
C SER A 122 -4.40 1.04 13.03
N GLU A 123 -3.30 0.35 12.69
CA GLU A 123 -3.26 -1.11 12.50
C GLU A 123 -3.63 -1.92 13.73
N HIS A 124 -3.43 -1.34 14.93
CA HIS A 124 -3.85 -1.96 16.20
C HIS A 124 -5.38 -1.99 16.41
N ARG A 125 -6.13 -1.23 15.62
CA ARG A 125 -7.60 -1.19 15.64
C ARG A 125 -8.17 -2.40 14.88
N GLU A 126 -7.86 -3.60 15.37
CA GLU A 126 -8.19 -4.87 14.72
C GLU A 126 -9.67 -5.01 14.35
N LYS A 127 -10.57 -4.63 15.26
CA LYS A 127 -12.01 -4.75 15.04
C LYS A 127 -12.45 -3.92 13.83
N GLU A 128 -12.05 -2.66 13.81
CA GLU A 128 -12.45 -1.73 12.76
C GLU A 128 -11.83 -2.11 11.40
N TRP A 129 -10.59 -2.59 11.39
CA TRP A 129 -9.98 -3.10 10.15
C TRP A 129 -10.71 -4.34 9.62
N ARG A 130 -11.12 -5.26 10.49
CA ARG A 130 -11.94 -6.40 10.07
C ARG A 130 -13.29 -5.96 9.48
N GLU A 131 -13.91 -4.91 10.03
CA GLU A 131 -15.14 -4.32 9.49
C GLU A 131 -14.91 -3.67 8.12
N VAL A 132 -13.78 -2.97 7.91
CA VAL A 132 -13.40 -2.42 6.59
C VAL A 132 -13.24 -3.54 5.56
N ILE A 133 -12.49 -4.60 5.89
CA ILE A 133 -12.29 -5.74 4.97
C ILE A 133 -13.62 -6.45 4.67
N ALA A 134 -14.47 -6.63 5.67
CA ALA A 134 -15.80 -7.22 5.47
C ALA A 134 -16.66 -6.38 4.51
N ALA A 135 -16.66 -5.04 4.67
CA ALA A 135 -17.38 -4.15 3.76
C ALA A 135 -16.83 -4.18 2.32
N ILE A 136 -15.52 -4.28 2.16
CA ILE A 136 -14.90 -4.50 0.84
C ILE A 136 -15.40 -5.81 0.22
N ARG A 137 -15.48 -6.89 0.99
CA ARG A 137 -15.96 -8.21 0.54
C ARG A 137 -17.43 -8.22 0.13
N GLU A 138 -18.24 -7.29 0.62
CA GLU A 138 -19.63 -7.16 0.18
C GLU A 138 -19.77 -6.63 -1.26
N CYS A 139 -18.75 -5.96 -1.80
CA CYS A 139 -18.77 -5.36 -3.13
C CYS A 139 -17.63 -5.77 -4.07
N TYR A 140 -16.69 -6.61 -3.60
CA TYR A 140 -15.56 -7.09 -4.41
C TYR A 140 -15.25 -8.57 -4.13
N ASP A 141 -15.33 -9.40 -5.16
CA ASP A 141 -15.12 -10.86 -5.08
C ASP A 141 -13.66 -11.28 -5.35
N GLY A 142 -12.81 -10.36 -5.81
CA GLY A 142 -11.42 -10.65 -6.17
C GLY A 142 -10.48 -10.74 -4.96
N THR A 143 -9.19 -10.84 -5.26
CA THR A 143 -8.14 -10.93 -4.24
C THR A 143 -8.02 -9.64 -3.44
N VAL A 144 -8.09 -9.74 -2.10
CA VAL A 144 -7.90 -8.60 -1.19
C VAL A 144 -6.59 -8.74 -0.44
N SER A 145 -5.83 -7.66 -0.38
CA SER A 145 -4.61 -7.52 0.40
C SER A 145 -4.66 -6.24 1.26
N TYR A 146 -3.65 -6.04 2.08
CA TYR A 146 -3.34 -4.80 2.79
C TYR A 146 -1.83 -4.58 2.78
N ASN A 147 -1.37 -3.36 2.54
CA ASN A 147 0.04 -3.00 2.53
C ASN A 147 0.44 -2.33 3.86
N THR A 148 1.06 -3.08 4.76
CA THR A 148 1.69 -2.50 5.96
C THR A 148 3.03 -1.86 5.61
N ASP A 149 3.58 -1.01 6.50
CA ASP A 149 4.94 -0.51 6.36
C ASP A 149 5.96 -1.62 6.71
N LYS A 150 7.21 -1.45 6.25
CA LYS A 150 8.33 -2.31 6.62
C LYS A 150 8.46 -2.44 8.16
N TYR A 151 8.89 -3.57 8.64
CA TYR A 151 9.05 -3.90 10.06
C TYR A 151 7.74 -3.95 10.87
N GLN A 152 6.54 -3.84 10.22
CA GLN A 152 5.25 -3.88 10.92
C GLN A 152 4.48 -5.19 10.70
N GLU A 153 4.95 -6.07 9.83
CA GLU A 153 4.21 -7.24 9.35
C GLU A 153 3.77 -8.18 10.49
N ASP A 154 4.58 -8.32 11.55
CA ASP A 154 4.28 -9.13 12.74
C ASP A 154 3.33 -8.44 13.74
N ARG A 155 3.09 -7.13 13.58
CA ARG A 155 2.22 -6.33 14.45
C ARG A 155 0.76 -6.37 14.02
N VAL A 156 0.48 -6.50 12.73
CA VAL A 156 -0.87 -6.66 12.20
C VAL A 156 -1.45 -8.01 12.65
N LYS A 157 -2.62 -7.98 13.34
CA LYS A 157 -3.22 -9.18 13.95
C LYS A 157 -4.39 -9.75 13.15
N TRP A 158 -4.76 -9.11 12.05
CA TRP A 158 -5.93 -9.41 11.23
C TRP A 158 -5.58 -9.87 9.80
N TRP A 159 -4.37 -10.40 9.60
CA TRP A 159 -3.95 -10.99 8.31
C TRP A 159 -4.83 -12.15 7.83
N ASP A 160 -5.54 -12.81 8.76
CA ASP A 160 -6.47 -13.90 8.42
C ASP A 160 -7.68 -13.44 7.61
N CYS A 161 -8.06 -12.15 7.65
CA CYS A 161 -9.20 -11.62 6.88
C CYS A 161 -8.85 -11.16 5.45
N VAL A 162 -7.58 -11.10 5.07
CA VAL A 162 -7.12 -10.87 3.70
C VAL A 162 -6.69 -12.17 3.02
N ASP A 163 -6.53 -12.15 1.69
CA ASP A 163 -6.07 -13.33 0.93
C ASP A 163 -4.56 -13.39 0.82
N VAL A 164 -3.91 -12.22 0.74
CA VAL A 164 -2.46 -12.08 0.53
C VAL A 164 -1.94 -11.03 1.50
N ILE A 165 -0.84 -11.33 2.19
CA ILE A 165 -0.11 -10.38 3.02
C ILE A 165 0.74 -9.50 2.12
N SER A 166 0.80 -8.19 2.35
CA SER A 166 1.77 -7.35 1.66
C SER A 166 2.38 -6.27 2.55
N SER A 167 3.56 -5.83 2.19
CA SER A 167 4.26 -4.76 2.88
C SER A 167 5.14 -3.91 1.94
N SER A 168 5.75 -2.87 2.50
CA SER A 168 6.72 -2.03 1.82
C SER A 168 8.14 -2.55 2.06
N GLY A 169 8.83 -2.97 0.99
CA GLY A 169 10.15 -3.59 1.03
C GLY A 169 11.29 -2.59 0.88
N TYR A 170 11.38 -1.59 1.75
CA TYR A 170 12.48 -0.61 1.74
C TYR A 170 13.56 -0.99 2.75
N TYR A 171 14.14 -2.19 2.61
CA TYR A 171 15.19 -2.68 3.50
C TYR A 171 16.58 -2.33 3.01
N PRO A 172 17.58 -2.10 3.92
CA PRO A 172 18.99 -1.98 3.52
C PRO A 172 19.44 -3.13 2.64
N ILE A 173 20.35 -2.87 1.72
CA ILE A 173 20.79 -3.85 0.71
C ILE A 173 21.32 -5.16 1.31
N ASP A 174 21.90 -5.10 2.50
CA ASP A 174 22.52 -6.24 3.21
C ASP A 174 21.63 -6.85 4.30
N ASP A 175 20.36 -6.43 4.39
CA ASP A 175 19.42 -6.90 5.44
C ASP A 175 18.23 -7.74 4.88
N TRP A 176 18.21 -8.03 3.59
CA TRP A 176 17.10 -8.74 2.96
C TRP A 176 16.84 -10.11 3.59
N ASP A 177 17.87 -10.93 3.77
CA ASP A 177 17.73 -12.29 4.33
C ASP A 177 17.10 -12.26 5.73
N ASN A 178 17.56 -11.37 6.61
CA ASN A 178 17.02 -11.23 7.96
C ASN A 178 15.54 -10.82 7.95
N GLN A 179 15.16 -9.92 7.03
CA GLN A 179 13.79 -9.46 6.96
C GLN A 179 12.87 -10.50 6.32
N LEU A 180 13.33 -11.23 5.33
CA LEU A 180 12.57 -12.33 4.73
C LEU A 180 12.35 -13.47 5.73
N ASP A 181 13.38 -13.83 6.53
CA ASP A 181 13.24 -14.80 7.63
C ASP A 181 12.16 -14.38 8.63
N ARG A 182 12.10 -13.09 8.99
CA ARG A 182 11.08 -12.53 9.88
C ARG A 182 9.69 -12.56 9.25
N ILE A 183 9.58 -12.17 7.97
CA ILE A 183 8.32 -12.18 7.21
C ILE A 183 7.82 -13.61 7.03
N GLU A 184 8.71 -14.56 6.79
CA GLU A 184 8.35 -15.98 6.66
C GLU A 184 7.62 -16.51 7.90
N GLN A 185 7.99 -16.07 9.11
CA GLN A 185 7.28 -16.45 10.32
C GLN A 185 5.82 -15.93 10.32
N VAL A 186 5.58 -14.74 9.76
CA VAL A 186 4.23 -14.19 9.63
C VAL A 186 3.44 -14.99 8.59
N VAL A 187 4.04 -15.26 7.43
CA VAL A 187 3.46 -16.10 6.36
C VAL A 187 3.05 -17.47 6.89
N LYS A 188 3.96 -18.16 7.59
CA LYS A 188 3.67 -19.47 8.20
C LYS A 188 2.57 -19.41 9.26
N LYS A 189 2.57 -18.35 10.08
CA LYS A 189 1.57 -18.19 11.15
C LYS A 189 0.15 -18.04 10.61
N PHE A 190 -0.03 -17.28 9.52
CA PHE A 190 -1.34 -16.99 8.96
C PHE A 190 -1.71 -17.88 7.77
N ASP A 191 -0.76 -18.69 7.28
CA ASP A 191 -0.91 -19.56 6.09
C ASP A 191 -1.42 -18.76 4.89
N LYS A 192 -0.77 -17.62 4.60
CA LYS A 192 -1.12 -16.71 3.50
C LYS A 192 0.12 -16.43 2.64
N PRO A 193 -0.04 -16.33 1.30
CA PRO A 193 1.03 -15.85 0.44
C PRO A 193 1.40 -14.40 0.78
N PHE A 194 2.59 -14.00 0.33
CA PHE A 194 3.14 -12.68 0.57
C PHE A 194 3.69 -12.05 -0.72
N PHE A 195 3.64 -10.72 -0.83
CA PHE A 195 4.38 -9.95 -1.83
C PHE A 195 4.73 -8.56 -1.31
N PHE A 196 5.73 -7.93 -1.91
CA PHE A 196 6.02 -6.52 -1.67
C PHE A 196 5.15 -5.65 -2.59
N ALA A 197 4.21 -4.89 -2.01
CA ALA A 197 3.38 -3.94 -2.75
C ALA A 197 4.16 -2.65 -3.11
N GLU A 198 5.24 -2.40 -2.42
CA GLU A 198 6.21 -1.36 -2.70
C GLU A 198 7.62 -1.88 -2.44
N ALA A 199 8.56 -1.51 -3.29
CA ALA A 199 9.98 -1.71 -3.07
C ALA A 199 10.76 -0.71 -3.92
N GLY A 200 11.83 -0.15 -3.39
CA GLY A 200 12.58 0.83 -4.13
C GLY A 200 13.78 1.41 -3.39
N CYS A 201 14.62 2.07 -4.17
CA CYS A 201 15.80 2.76 -3.71
C CYS A 201 16.08 3.91 -4.69
N MET A 202 16.48 5.08 -4.19
CA MET A 202 16.88 6.18 -5.05
C MET A 202 18.22 5.89 -5.75
N SER A 203 18.41 6.41 -6.98
CA SER A 203 19.69 6.39 -7.69
C SER A 203 20.65 7.46 -7.17
N VAL A 204 20.85 7.47 -5.84
CA VAL A 204 21.72 8.40 -5.12
C VAL A 204 22.67 7.61 -4.23
N LYS A 205 23.94 7.98 -4.22
CA LYS A 205 24.97 7.29 -3.43
C LYS A 205 24.60 7.20 -1.95
N GLY A 206 24.62 5.97 -1.43
CA GLY A 206 24.27 5.65 -0.05
C GLY A 206 22.78 5.39 0.19
N SER A 207 21.88 5.64 -0.78
CA SER A 207 20.46 5.34 -0.64
C SER A 207 20.19 3.84 -0.47
N ASN A 208 21.02 2.98 -1.02
CA ASN A 208 20.91 1.52 -0.87
C ASN A 208 21.06 1.00 0.57
N GLN A 209 21.63 1.79 1.47
CA GLN A 209 21.74 1.48 2.91
C GLN A 209 20.56 2.03 3.72
N VAL A 210 19.87 3.05 3.20
CA VAL A 210 18.71 3.70 3.83
C VAL A 210 17.63 3.99 2.78
N PRO A 211 17.09 2.97 2.10
CA PRO A 211 16.28 3.14 0.89
C PRO A 211 14.99 3.92 1.09
N ASN A 212 14.49 4.01 2.32
CA ASN A 212 13.30 4.78 2.69
C ASN A 212 13.62 6.22 3.17
N ASP A 213 14.88 6.64 3.17
CA ASP A 213 15.25 8.02 3.49
C ASP A 213 15.29 8.88 2.21
N TRP A 214 14.16 9.48 1.87
CA TRP A 214 14.03 10.38 0.72
C TRP A 214 14.78 11.70 0.88
N GLY A 215 15.37 11.94 2.06
CA GLY A 215 16.23 13.08 2.37
C GLY A 215 17.69 12.91 1.97
N VAL A 216 18.14 11.69 1.66
CA VAL A 216 19.52 11.43 1.21
C VAL A 216 19.88 12.31 0.01
N ARG A 217 21.03 12.93 0.08
CA ARG A 217 21.59 13.76 -0.99
C ARG A 217 23.02 13.30 -1.29
N GLY A 218 23.38 13.27 -2.56
CA GLY A 218 24.70 12.81 -3.00
C GLY A 218 24.79 12.76 -4.51
N ASP A 219 25.89 12.18 -4.98
CA ASP A 219 26.11 11.95 -6.40
C ASP A 219 25.11 10.92 -6.94
N TYR A 220 24.84 11.01 -8.25
CA TYR A 220 24.03 10.04 -8.96
C TYR A 220 24.71 8.67 -8.97
N ASP A 221 23.96 7.62 -8.63
CA ASP A 221 24.49 6.25 -8.48
C ASP A 221 23.44 5.21 -8.95
N GLU A 222 23.36 5.02 -10.26
CA GLU A 222 22.51 3.98 -10.87
C GLU A 222 22.97 2.57 -10.46
N LYS A 223 24.29 2.40 -10.32
CA LYS A 223 24.82 1.09 -9.97
C LYS A 223 24.39 0.68 -8.56
N GLY A 224 24.47 1.59 -7.58
CA GLY A 224 24.01 1.33 -6.23
C GLY A 224 22.51 1.01 -6.18
N GLN A 225 21.70 1.64 -7.03
CA GLN A 225 20.29 1.31 -7.17
C GLN A 225 20.09 -0.07 -7.81
N ALA A 226 20.80 -0.38 -8.88
CA ALA A 226 20.71 -1.68 -9.56
C ALA A 226 21.18 -2.83 -8.65
N ASP A 227 22.27 -2.64 -7.91
CA ASP A 227 22.76 -3.62 -6.93
C ASP A 227 21.74 -3.89 -5.82
N TRP A 228 21.01 -2.86 -5.39
CA TRP A 228 19.92 -3.01 -4.40
C TRP A 228 18.77 -3.87 -4.93
N PHE A 229 18.31 -3.62 -6.17
CA PHE A 229 17.27 -4.45 -6.79
C PHE A 229 17.73 -5.88 -7.02
N GLN A 230 19.00 -6.07 -7.43
CA GLN A 230 19.57 -7.40 -7.60
C GLN A 230 19.58 -8.17 -6.27
N ALA A 231 20.04 -7.54 -5.18
CA ALA A 231 20.04 -8.16 -3.85
C ALA A 231 18.62 -8.55 -3.40
N MET A 232 17.62 -7.69 -3.66
CA MET A 232 16.22 -8.00 -3.38
C MET A 232 15.74 -9.23 -4.16
N PHE A 233 16.01 -9.29 -5.46
CA PHE A 233 15.59 -10.42 -6.29
C PHE A 233 16.28 -11.72 -5.87
N ASP A 234 17.61 -11.68 -5.66
CA ASP A 234 18.39 -12.85 -5.23
C ASP A 234 17.89 -13.41 -3.89
N ALA A 235 17.47 -12.53 -2.97
CA ALA A 235 16.94 -12.96 -1.67
C ALA A 235 15.51 -13.50 -1.74
N CYS A 236 14.71 -13.10 -2.75
CA CYS A 236 13.33 -13.57 -2.93
C CYS A 236 13.22 -14.87 -3.76
N GLU A 237 14.32 -15.37 -4.37
CA GLU A 237 14.38 -16.65 -5.08
C GLU A 237 14.53 -17.85 -4.13
#